data_d81b201c9e8b73b60ab18b49cf44ed4b
#
_entry.id   d81b201c9e8b73b60ab18b49cf44ed4b
#
_cell.length_a   1.000
_cell.length_b   1.000
_cell.length_c   1.000
_cell.angle_alpha   90.00
_cell.angle_beta   90.00
_cell.angle_gamma   90.00
#
_symmetry.space_group_name_H-M   'P 1'
#
loop_
_entity.id
_entity.type
_entity.pdbx_description
1 polymer ?
#
loop_
_entity_poly.entity_id
_entity_poly.type
_entity_poly.pdbx_seq_one_letter_code
_entity_poly.pdbx_strand_id
1 'polypeptide(L)'
;MPALVSLLVLALALVAGSCGRGDEPAAERGETVVAERERSQGDDAPAAEGAQADGPLRLAKVGDFASPLYVTSPPGDVRRIFVVEQGGRIRAVRGGRIVRRPFLDVSAQIVSGGEQGLLGLAFAPDYARTRRFYVNFTNRSGDTRVVEYRASRTNPDVADPRSARVVLRQDQPEANHNGGHLAFGPDRLLYIGLGDGGGGNDRHGERGNGQDLGMLLGKLLRIDPRRAGSRPYSVPRSNPFRGRAGARPEVFAYGLRNPWRFSFDRETGDVVIGDVGQNAIEEISFATPRRVRGANLGWRPFEGNDRLYEREDAPGHLPPVITKSHDDGFCSITGGYVVRDPRLPALAGRYVYGDYCDGRIRSASLSEGGASGDRVVDLPRIGPISSFGEDARGRVYVTSLEGPVFRLTQE
;
A
#
# COMPACT_ATOMS: atom_id res chain seq x y z
N MET A 1 -24.17 -37.62 -4.32
CA MET A 1 -24.83 -37.48 -3.00
C MET A 1 -24.59 -36.06 -2.56
N PRO A 2 -25.63 -35.23 -2.34
CA PRO A 2 -25.49 -33.79 -2.13
C PRO A 2 -25.26 -33.46 -0.64
N ALA A 3 -24.44 -32.43 -0.42
CA ALA A 3 -24.15 -31.87 0.89
C ALA A 3 -25.26 -30.92 1.35
N LEU A 4 -25.65 -31.05 2.60
CA LEU A 4 -26.62 -30.22 3.29
C LEU A 4 -26.06 -28.81 3.58
N VAL A 5 -26.87 -27.83 3.23
CA VAL A 5 -26.74 -26.43 3.66
C VAL A 5 -27.57 -26.26 4.93
N SER A 6 -26.95 -25.86 6.03
CA SER A 6 -27.66 -25.45 7.25
C SER A 6 -27.73 -23.93 7.32
N LEU A 7 -28.94 -23.40 7.11
CA LEU A 7 -29.32 -22.04 7.49
C LEU A 7 -29.54 -21.99 9.00
N LEU A 8 -28.95 -21.01 9.68
CA LEU A 8 -29.37 -20.63 11.03
C LEU A 8 -29.90 -19.20 10.99
N VAL A 9 -31.22 -19.09 11.26
CA VAL A 9 -31.94 -17.83 11.45
C VAL A 9 -31.81 -17.48 12.94
N LEU A 10 -31.43 -16.26 13.27
CA LEU A 10 -31.56 -15.76 14.63
C LEU A 10 -32.39 -14.50 14.69
N ALA A 11 -33.36 -14.55 15.63
CA ALA A 11 -34.43 -13.63 15.79
C ALA A 11 -34.07 -12.38 16.59
N LEU A 12 -34.73 -11.27 16.23
CA LEU A 12 -34.78 -9.97 16.94
C LEU A 12 -35.38 -10.11 18.34
N ALA A 13 -34.82 -9.35 19.29
CA ALA A 13 -35.53 -8.92 20.49
C ALA A 13 -35.31 -7.41 20.71
N LEU A 14 -36.40 -6.66 20.55
CA LEU A 14 -36.54 -5.25 20.94
C LEU A 14 -36.71 -5.17 22.45
N VAL A 15 -36.05 -4.19 23.09
CA VAL A 15 -36.50 -3.62 24.36
C VAL A 15 -36.39 -2.11 24.28
N ALA A 16 -37.56 -1.48 24.48
CA ALA A 16 -37.77 -0.04 24.60
C ALA A 16 -37.80 0.38 26.09
N GLY A 17 -37.36 1.60 26.41
CA GLY A 17 -37.59 2.28 27.69
C GLY A 17 -36.70 3.52 27.76
N SER A 18 -37.18 4.65 27.63
CA SER A 18 -38.05 5.60 28.36
C SER A 18 -37.21 6.67 29.11
N CYS A 19 -37.40 7.90 28.64
CA CYS A 19 -37.42 9.25 29.22
C CYS A 19 -36.75 9.57 30.57
N GLY A 20 -35.99 10.68 30.58
CA GLY A 20 -35.71 11.50 31.75
C GLY A 20 -35.22 12.89 31.37
N ARG A 21 -36.07 13.90 31.54
CA ARG A 21 -35.79 15.33 31.41
C ARG A 21 -35.10 15.86 32.70
N GLY A 22 -34.25 16.89 32.56
CA GLY A 22 -33.76 17.68 33.68
C GLY A 22 -32.98 18.90 33.20
N ASP A 23 -33.61 19.97 33.13
CA ASP A 23 -33.46 21.41 33.39
C ASP A 23 -32.05 22.04 33.38
N GLU A 24 -31.99 23.12 32.57
CA GLU A 24 -31.01 24.24 32.67
C GLU A 24 -31.17 25.04 33.97
N PRO A 25 -30.15 25.90 34.32
CA PRO A 25 -30.43 27.32 34.19
C PRO A 25 -29.31 28.18 33.59
N ALA A 26 -29.79 29.32 33.08
CA ALA A 26 -29.10 30.41 32.45
C ALA A 26 -28.45 31.40 33.45
N ALA A 27 -27.49 32.18 32.96
CA ALA A 27 -27.11 33.57 33.18
C ALA A 27 -25.58 33.72 33.04
N GLU A 28 -24.95 34.77 32.54
CA GLU A 28 -25.26 36.17 32.36
C GLU A 28 -24.29 36.81 31.35
N ARG A 29 -24.69 37.95 30.82
CA ARG A 29 -24.00 38.80 29.82
C ARG A 29 -22.83 39.58 30.44
N GLY A 30 -21.78 39.77 29.64
CA GLY A 30 -20.77 40.80 29.88
C GLY A 30 -20.37 41.47 28.58
N GLU A 31 -20.88 42.67 28.33
CA GLU A 31 -20.44 43.59 27.27
C GLU A 31 -19.07 44.14 27.59
N THR A 32 -18.16 44.26 26.63
CA THR A 32 -17.20 45.37 26.62
C THR A 32 -16.62 45.59 25.19
N VAL A 33 -17.02 46.72 24.66
CA VAL A 33 -16.29 47.81 23.96
C VAL A 33 -15.37 47.50 22.81
N VAL A 34 -15.81 48.05 21.67
CA VAL A 34 -15.16 48.26 20.37
C VAL A 34 -13.92 49.16 20.50
N ALA A 35 -12.84 48.81 19.83
CA ALA A 35 -11.79 49.73 19.43
C ALA A 35 -11.50 49.53 17.93
N GLU A 36 -11.99 50.46 17.14
CA GLU A 36 -11.56 50.68 15.74
C GLU A 36 -10.07 51.00 15.67
N ARG A 37 -9.35 50.31 14.78
CA ARG A 37 -8.10 50.82 14.20
C ARG A 37 -8.07 50.67 12.69
N GLU A 38 -7.70 51.74 12.09
CA GLU A 38 -7.67 52.09 10.70
C GLU A 38 -6.94 51.13 9.78
N ARG A 39 -7.46 51.04 8.56
CA ARG A 39 -6.89 50.39 7.38
C ARG A 39 -5.64 51.12 6.92
N SER A 40 -4.55 50.40 6.73
CA SER A 40 -3.51 50.79 5.79
C SER A 40 -3.62 49.90 4.57
N GLN A 41 -3.83 50.56 3.43
CA GLN A 41 -3.69 49.97 2.08
C GLN A 41 -2.24 49.57 1.86
N GLY A 42 -2.02 48.37 1.39
CA GLY A 42 -0.70 47.85 0.99
C GLY A 42 -0.88 46.75 -0.03
N ASP A 43 -0.67 47.13 -1.28
CA ASP A 43 -0.22 46.38 -2.44
C ASP A 43 -0.78 44.98 -2.72
N ASP A 44 -1.71 44.94 -3.66
CA ASP A 44 -2.10 43.76 -4.43
C ASP A 44 -0.91 43.21 -5.23
N ALA A 45 -0.31 42.14 -4.73
CA ALA A 45 0.47 41.26 -5.58
C ALA A 45 -0.51 40.39 -6.38
N PRO A 46 -0.35 40.24 -7.70
CA PRO A 46 -1.25 39.43 -8.50
C PRO A 46 -1.15 37.96 -8.03
N ALA A 47 -2.27 37.44 -7.59
CA ALA A 47 -2.44 35.99 -7.38
C ALA A 47 -2.12 35.31 -8.73
N ALA A 48 -1.14 34.39 -8.72
CA ALA A 48 -0.89 33.51 -9.85
C ALA A 48 -2.19 32.78 -10.15
N GLU A 49 -2.84 33.09 -11.24
CA GLU A 49 -3.92 32.34 -11.85
C GLU A 49 -3.36 30.94 -12.16
N GLY A 50 -3.54 30.01 -11.21
CA GLY A 50 -3.38 28.59 -11.47
C GLY A 50 -4.44 28.20 -12.49
N ALA A 51 -4.02 27.84 -13.69
CA ALA A 51 -4.89 27.25 -14.69
C ALA A 51 -5.65 26.07 -14.06
N GLN A 52 -6.93 26.27 -13.73
CA GLN A 52 -7.85 25.20 -13.42
C GLN A 52 -7.98 24.34 -14.68
N ALA A 53 -7.45 23.12 -14.66
CA ALA A 53 -7.82 22.13 -15.65
C ALA A 53 -9.27 21.71 -15.31
N ASP A 54 -10.24 22.30 -15.96
CA ASP A 54 -11.68 22.12 -15.70
C ASP A 54 -12.26 20.85 -16.34
N GLY A 55 -11.42 20.00 -16.89
CA GLY A 55 -11.86 18.81 -17.62
C GLY A 55 -12.14 17.61 -16.70
N PRO A 56 -12.97 16.66 -17.18
CA PRO A 56 -13.32 15.46 -16.42
C PRO A 56 -12.12 14.53 -16.24
N LEU A 57 -12.10 13.83 -15.11
CA LEU A 57 -11.18 12.72 -14.89
C LEU A 57 -11.55 11.56 -15.82
N ARG A 58 -10.54 10.85 -16.31
CA ARG A 58 -10.70 9.70 -17.21
C ARG A 58 -9.71 8.58 -16.90
N LEU A 59 -10.05 7.38 -17.39
CA LEU A 59 -9.18 6.20 -17.41
C LEU A 59 -8.68 5.96 -18.84
N ALA A 60 -7.43 6.32 -19.10
CA ALA A 60 -6.78 6.02 -20.36
C ALA A 60 -6.21 4.59 -20.33
N LYS A 61 -6.76 3.69 -21.15
CA LYS A 61 -6.28 2.30 -21.24
C LYS A 61 -4.85 2.24 -21.75
N VAL A 62 -3.99 1.55 -20.99
CA VAL A 62 -2.58 1.27 -21.35
C VAL A 62 -2.48 -0.01 -22.17
N GLY A 63 -3.25 -1.02 -21.82
CA GLY A 63 -3.29 -2.32 -22.49
C GLY A 63 -3.88 -3.41 -21.60
N ASP A 64 -3.91 -4.64 -22.15
CA ASP A 64 -4.31 -5.84 -21.43
C ASP A 64 -3.10 -6.72 -21.13
N PHE A 65 -3.08 -7.27 -19.91
CA PHE A 65 -1.99 -8.08 -19.37
C PHE A 65 -2.56 -9.31 -18.67
N ALA A 66 -1.71 -10.31 -18.40
CA ALA A 66 -2.15 -11.54 -17.73
C ALA A 66 -2.14 -11.34 -16.20
N SER A 67 -3.30 -11.08 -15.60
CA SER A 67 -3.47 -10.83 -14.14
C SER A 67 -2.44 -9.82 -13.62
N PRO A 68 -2.51 -8.54 -14.05
CA PRO A 68 -1.53 -7.53 -13.65
C PRO A 68 -1.71 -7.17 -12.17
N LEU A 69 -0.59 -7.12 -11.44
CA LEU A 69 -0.55 -6.83 -10.00
C LEU A 69 0.16 -5.53 -9.65
N TYR A 70 0.91 -4.91 -10.56
CA TYR A 70 1.63 -3.67 -10.22
C TYR A 70 2.16 -2.96 -11.47
N VAL A 71 2.29 -1.64 -11.39
CA VAL A 71 2.90 -0.79 -12.41
C VAL A 71 3.92 0.12 -11.78
N THR A 72 5.11 0.21 -12.38
CA THR A 72 6.13 1.17 -11.94
C THR A 72 7.09 1.49 -13.08
N SER A 73 8.04 2.42 -12.85
CA SER A 73 9.16 2.67 -13.75
C SER A 73 10.46 2.94 -12.99
N PRO A 74 11.62 2.75 -13.65
CA PRO A 74 12.90 3.13 -13.06
C PRO A 74 12.94 4.63 -12.76
N PRO A 75 13.64 5.05 -11.69
CA PRO A 75 13.84 6.47 -11.42
C PRO A 75 14.41 7.20 -12.62
N GLY A 76 13.73 8.29 -13.03
CA GLY A 76 14.11 9.10 -14.20
C GLY A 76 13.78 8.51 -15.58
N ASP A 77 13.28 7.28 -15.66
CA ASP A 77 12.84 6.70 -16.94
C ASP A 77 11.40 7.13 -17.26
N VAL A 78 11.28 8.18 -18.03
CA VAL A 78 9.99 8.74 -18.46
C VAL A 78 9.45 8.10 -19.75
N ARG A 79 10.16 7.13 -20.32
CA ARG A 79 9.83 6.51 -21.63
C ARG A 79 9.15 5.16 -21.50
N ARG A 80 9.31 4.50 -20.35
CA ARG A 80 8.81 3.14 -20.13
C ARG A 80 8.09 3.04 -18.79
N ILE A 81 7.10 2.17 -18.78
CA ILE A 81 6.55 1.60 -17.55
C ILE A 81 6.70 0.08 -17.61
N PHE A 82 6.66 -0.54 -16.44
CA PHE A 82 6.78 -1.99 -16.29
C PHE A 82 5.56 -2.49 -15.53
N VAL A 83 4.90 -3.49 -16.11
CA VAL A 83 3.71 -4.14 -15.54
C VAL A 83 4.11 -5.51 -15.04
N VAL A 84 3.82 -5.79 -13.79
CA VAL A 84 4.03 -7.09 -13.14
C VAL A 84 2.81 -7.95 -13.37
N GLU A 85 2.98 -9.11 -13.98
CA GLU A 85 1.96 -10.13 -14.16
C GLU A 85 2.14 -11.22 -13.09
N GLN A 86 1.05 -11.59 -12.40
CA GLN A 86 1.06 -12.55 -11.29
C GLN A 86 1.77 -13.86 -11.65
N GLY A 87 1.57 -14.33 -12.88
CA GLY A 87 2.15 -15.56 -13.41
C GLY A 87 3.67 -15.54 -13.63
N GLY A 88 4.38 -14.49 -13.17
CA GLY A 88 5.86 -14.48 -13.15
C GLY A 88 6.51 -13.69 -14.28
N ARG A 89 5.77 -12.86 -15.01
CA ARG A 89 6.34 -12.02 -16.07
C ARG A 89 6.30 -10.55 -15.68
N ILE A 90 7.30 -9.82 -16.15
CA ILE A 90 7.31 -8.36 -16.15
C ILE A 90 7.28 -7.91 -17.60
N ARG A 91 6.26 -7.09 -17.94
CA ARG A 91 6.09 -6.55 -19.29
C ARG A 91 6.53 -5.09 -19.34
N ALA A 92 7.38 -4.75 -20.28
CA ALA A 92 7.71 -3.37 -20.56
C ALA A 92 6.68 -2.76 -21.54
N VAL A 93 6.26 -1.51 -21.27
CA VAL A 93 5.48 -0.69 -22.21
C VAL A 93 6.32 0.53 -22.58
N ARG A 94 6.53 0.75 -23.87
CA ARG A 94 7.32 1.87 -24.40
C ARG A 94 6.55 2.58 -25.52
N GLY A 95 6.42 3.91 -25.41
CA GLY A 95 5.66 4.67 -26.40
C GLY A 95 4.21 4.20 -26.58
N GLY A 96 3.55 3.76 -25.50
CA GLY A 96 2.19 3.23 -25.52
C GLY A 96 2.05 1.82 -26.08
N ARG A 97 3.16 1.13 -26.40
CA ARG A 97 3.14 -0.23 -26.96
C ARG A 97 3.79 -1.25 -26.03
N ILE A 98 3.13 -2.39 -25.81
CA ILE A 98 3.66 -3.50 -25.03
C ILE A 98 4.82 -4.13 -25.83
N VAL A 99 6.00 -4.20 -25.22
CA VAL A 99 7.16 -4.87 -25.81
C VAL A 99 6.88 -6.39 -25.87
N ARG A 100 7.03 -7.01 -27.04
CA ARG A 100 6.67 -8.41 -27.26
C ARG A 100 7.36 -9.38 -26.32
N ARG A 101 8.69 -9.22 -26.15
CA ARG A 101 9.48 -10.04 -25.21
C ARG A 101 9.29 -9.53 -23.80
N PRO A 102 9.01 -10.39 -22.79
CA PRO A 102 9.00 -9.97 -21.39
C PRO A 102 10.34 -9.35 -20.98
N PHE A 103 10.28 -8.33 -20.11
CA PHE A 103 11.47 -7.77 -19.48
C PHE A 103 12.15 -8.82 -18.58
N LEU A 104 11.35 -9.52 -17.77
CA LEU A 104 11.78 -10.66 -16.96
C LEU A 104 10.71 -11.75 -17.06
N ASP A 105 11.14 -13.01 -17.08
CA ASP A 105 10.27 -14.18 -16.95
C ASP A 105 10.85 -15.14 -15.91
N VAL A 106 10.15 -15.28 -14.78
CA VAL A 106 10.45 -16.19 -13.67
C VAL A 106 9.35 -17.23 -13.46
N SER A 107 8.42 -17.37 -14.42
CA SER A 107 7.26 -18.26 -14.33
C SER A 107 7.64 -19.71 -14.00
N ALA A 108 8.80 -20.19 -14.47
CA ALA A 108 9.31 -21.52 -14.15
C ALA A 108 9.79 -21.69 -12.70
N GLN A 109 9.93 -20.61 -11.93
CA GLN A 109 10.50 -20.61 -10.58
C GLN A 109 9.46 -20.41 -9.47
N ILE A 110 8.22 -20.07 -9.85
CA ILE A 110 7.18 -19.63 -8.91
C ILE A 110 5.98 -20.58 -8.90
N VAL A 111 5.21 -20.52 -7.82
CA VAL A 111 3.79 -20.85 -7.77
C VAL A 111 2.99 -19.58 -7.89
N SER A 112 1.83 -19.61 -8.56
CA SER A 112 0.94 -18.46 -8.71
C SER A 112 -0.52 -18.86 -8.64
N GLY A 113 -1.34 -17.93 -8.15
CA GLY A 113 -2.78 -18.08 -7.92
C GLY A 113 -3.14 -17.71 -6.49
N GLY A 114 -4.39 -17.28 -6.26
CA GLY A 114 -4.75 -16.65 -5.00
C GLY A 114 -3.84 -15.44 -4.74
N GLU A 115 -3.16 -15.44 -3.61
CA GLU A 115 -2.20 -14.38 -3.24
C GLU A 115 -0.74 -14.69 -3.63
N GLN A 116 -0.47 -15.89 -4.15
CA GLN A 116 0.87 -16.30 -4.57
C GLN A 116 1.19 -15.84 -6.00
N GLY A 117 2.47 -15.63 -6.29
CA GLY A 117 2.94 -15.23 -7.61
C GLY A 117 4.16 -14.32 -7.60
N LEU A 118 4.33 -13.56 -8.68
CA LEU A 118 5.26 -12.43 -8.74
C LEU A 118 4.54 -11.20 -8.21
N LEU A 119 4.87 -10.77 -6.98
CA LEU A 119 4.07 -9.85 -6.17
C LEU A 119 4.62 -8.42 -6.11
N GLY A 120 5.93 -8.25 -6.33
CA GLY A 120 6.58 -6.94 -6.18
C GLY A 120 7.72 -6.72 -7.15
N LEU A 121 7.92 -5.43 -7.50
CA LEU A 121 9.02 -4.95 -8.33
C LEU A 121 9.48 -3.58 -7.80
N ALA A 122 10.77 -3.42 -7.55
CA ALA A 122 11.36 -2.12 -7.24
C ALA A 122 12.68 -1.92 -8.00
N PHE A 123 12.80 -0.80 -8.70
CA PHE A 123 14.06 -0.41 -9.35
C PHE A 123 14.95 0.32 -8.35
N ALA A 124 16.25 -0.02 -8.35
CA ALA A 124 17.21 0.64 -7.46
C ALA A 124 17.26 2.16 -7.71
N PRO A 125 17.45 2.99 -6.68
CA PRO A 125 17.54 4.45 -6.84
C PRO A 125 18.69 4.89 -7.75
N ASP A 126 19.68 4.03 -7.96
CA ASP A 126 20.82 4.21 -8.88
C ASP A 126 20.70 3.33 -10.14
N TYR A 127 19.47 2.96 -10.53
CA TYR A 127 19.19 2.05 -11.65
C TYR A 127 19.86 2.49 -12.96
N ALA A 128 19.84 3.77 -13.27
CA ALA A 128 20.45 4.30 -14.50
C ALA A 128 21.93 3.88 -14.64
N ARG A 129 22.66 3.80 -13.51
CA ARG A 129 24.06 3.41 -13.46
C ARG A 129 24.25 1.90 -13.29
N THR A 130 23.47 1.29 -12.39
CA THR A 130 23.70 -0.10 -11.95
C THR A 130 22.82 -1.11 -12.66
N ARG A 131 21.70 -0.68 -13.21
CA ARG A 131 20.63 -1.50 -13.82
C ARG A 131 20.04 -2.52 -12.85
N ARG A 132 20.21 -2.36 -11.53
CA ARG A 132 19.68 -3.26 -10.52
C ARG A 132 18.19 -3.00 -10.28
N PHE A 133 17.46 -4.07 -10.14
CA PHE A 133 16.08 -4.05 -9.69
C PHE A 133 15.83 -5.30 -8.82
N TYR A 134 14.77 -5.26 -8.06
CA TYR A 134 14.41 -6.28 -7.09
C TYR A 134 13.00 -6.75 -7.37
N VAL A 135 12.79 -8.05 -7.26
CA VAL A 135 11.46 -8.67 -7.36
C VAL A 135 11.18 -9.47 -6.11
N ASN A 136 9.90 -9.53 -5.74
CA ASN A 136 9.40 -10.43 -4.71
C ASN A 136 8.46 -11.42 -5.36
N PHE A 137 8.66 -12.70 -5.07
CA PHE A 137 7.79 -13.77 -5.56
C PHE A 137 7.72 -14.93 -4.56
N THR A 138 6.65 -15.74 -4.67
CA THR A 138 6.55 -17.03 -4.00
C THR A 138 7.18 -18.12 -4.88
N ASN A 139 8.20 -18.82 -4.35
CA ASN A 139 8.86 -19.90 -5.08
C ASN A 139 7.93 -21.13 -5.24
N ARG A 140 8.40 -22.21 -5.83
CA ARG A 140 7.59 -23.41 -6.06
C ARG A 140 7.12 -24.10 -4.78
N SER A 141 7.76 -23.84 -3.64
CA SER A 141 7.34 -24.34 -2.32
C SER A 141 6.35 -23.38 -1.62
N GLY A 142 6.00 -22.24 -2.25
CA GLY A 142 5.15 -21.22 -1.64
C GLY A 142 5.89 -20.18 -0.82
N ASP A 143 7.21 -20.30 -0.66
CA ASP A 143 7.99 -19.39 0.19
C ASP A 143 8.35 -18.10 -0.51
N THR A 144 8.40 -17.00 0.24
CA THR A 144 8.82 -15.69 -0.24
C THR A 144 10.31 -15.64 -0.57
N ARG A 145 10.61 -15.07 -1.74
CA ARG A 145 11.97 -14.77 -2.18
C ARG A 145 12.04 -13.33 -2.69
N VAL A 146 12.95 -12.54 -2.11
CA VAL A 146 13.35 -11.25 -2.69
C VAL A 146 14.65 -11.47 -3.47
N VAL A 147 14.63 -11.16 -4.76
CA VAL A 147 15.74 -11.44 -5.67
C VAL A 147 16.15 -10.18 -6.41
N GLU A 148 17.47 -9.87 -6.39
CA GLU A 148 18.08 -8.85 -7.24
C GLU A 148 18.32 -9.41 -8.64
N TYR A 149 17.98 -8.61 -9.65
CA TYR A 149 18.38 -8.81 -11.04
C TYR A 149 19.03 -7.53 -11.60
N ARG A 150 19.57 -7.65 -12.80
CA ARG A 150 20.05 -6.52 -13.58
C ARG A 150 19.44 -6.53 -14.97
N ALA A 151 19.07 -5.36 -15.48
CA ALA A 151 18.75 -5.23 -16.88
C ALA A 151 20.01 -5.47 -17.75
N SER A 152 19.80 -5.99 -18.94
CA SER A 152 20.87 -6.24 -19.93
C SER A 152 21.64 -4.96 -20.26
N ARG A 153 22.91 -5.11 -20.58
CA ARG A 153 23.77 -3.99 -21.02
C ARG A 153 23.46 -3.54 -22.45
N THR A 154 23.02 -4.47 -23.28
CA THR A 154 22.82 -4.26 -24.72
C THR A 154 21.35 -4.00 -25.07
N ASN A 155 20.42 -4.47 -24.25
CA ASN A 155 18.99 -4.24 -24.44
C ASN A 155 18.30 -3.87 -23.13
N PRO A 156 17.99 -2.58 -22.90
CA PRO A 156 17.37 -2.13 -21.64
C PRO A 156 15.94 -2.64 -21.42
N ASP A 157 15.31 -3.22 -22.44
CA ASP A 157 13.97 -3.81 -22.38
C ASP A 157 13.99 -5.30 -21.98
N VAL A 158 15.15 -5.82 -21.57
CA VAL A 158 15.33 -7.23 -21.15
C VAL A 158 16.23 -7.31 -19.93
N ALA A 159 15.85 -8.08 -18.93
CA ALA A 159 16.70 -8.43 -17.81
C ALA A 159 17.71 -9.55 -18.18
N ASP A 160 18.84 -9.59 -17.50
CA ASP A 160 19.77 -10.72 -17.54
C ASP A 160 19.37 -11.75 -16.46
N PRO A 161 18.78 -12.90 -16.79
CA PRO A 161 18.35 -13.89 -15.80
C PRO A 161 19.53 -14.49 -15.01
N ARG A 162 20.75 -14.50 -15.58
CA ARG A 162 21.95 -15.02 -14.94
C ARG A 162 22.51 -14.09 -13.86
N SER A 163 21.99 -12.84 -13.80
CA SER A 163 22.35 -11.87 -12.76
C SER A 163 21.59 -12.09 -11.44
N ALA A 164 20.72 -13.09 -11.36
CA ALA A 164 19.89 -13.40 -10.21
C ALA A 164 20.74 -13.55 -8.93
N ARG A 165 20.35 -12.85 -7.88
CA ARG A 165 20.95 -12.94 -6.54
C ARG A 165 19.85 -12.87 -5.48
N VAL A 166 19.70 -13.92 -4.70
CA VAL A 166 18.76 -13.91 -3.58
C VAL A 166 19.23 -12.90 -2.53
N VAL A 167 18.34 -12.00 -2.14
CA VAL A 167 18.54 -10.98 -1.12
C VAL A 167 17.93 -11.42 0.20
N LEU A 168 16.65 -11.87 0.19
CA LEU A 168 15.94 -12.31 1.39
C LEU A 168 15.15 -13.58 1.09
N ARG A 169 15.06 -14.45 2.10
CA ARG A 169 14.20 -15.64 2.13
C ARG A 169 13.32 -15.59 3.35
N GLN A 170 12.06 -15.93 3.16
CA GLN A 170 11.11 -16.12 4.25
C GLN A 170 10.21 -17.31 3.91
N ASP A 171 10.17 -18.28 4.78
CA ASP A 171 9.27 -19.42 4.65
C ASP A 171 7.85 -18.98 5.01
N GLN A 172 6.86 -19.46 4.25
CA GLN A 172 5.46 -19.09 4.41
C GLN A 172 4.68 -20.26 4.97
N PRO A 173 3.98 -20.08 6.12
CA PRO A 173 3.19 -21.15 6.70
C PRO A 173 1.97 -21.52 5.84
N GLU A 174 1.39 -20.54 5.12
CA GLU A 174 0.18 -20.69 4.32
C GLU A 174 0.36 -20.08 2.93
N ALA A 175 -0.60 -20.35 2.04
CA ALA A 175 -0.60 -19.84 0.68
C ALA A 175 -1.16 -18.40 0.55
N ASN A 176 -1.68 -17.84 1.63
CA ASN A 176 -2.26 -16.50 1.69
C ASN A 176 -1.49 -15.58 2.64
N HIS A 177 -1.85 -14.30 2.68
CA HIS A 177 -1.18 -13.20 3.38
C HIS A 177 0.32 -13.11 3.04
N ASN A 178 0.62 -13.25 1.75
CA ASN A 178 2.02 -13.18 1.31
C ASN A 178 2.55 -11.74 1.25
N GLY A 179 1.68 -10.74 1.15
CA GLY A 179 2.06 -9.34 0.95
C GLY A 179 2.92 -9.17 -0.31
N GLY A 180 4.19 -8.90 -0.14
CA GLY A 180 5.21 -9.00 -1.19
C GLY A 180 5.51 -7.70 -1.92
N HIS A 181 4.87 -6.59 -1.57
CA HIS A 181 5.20 -5.31 -2.17
C HIS A 181 6.61 -4.84 -1.82
N LEU A 182 7.28 -4.22 -2.80
CA LEU A 182 8.62 -3.66 -2.69
C LEU A 182 8.61 -2.18 -3.10
N ALA A 183 9.20 -1.32 -2.29
CA ALA A 183 9.46 0.07 -2.66
C ALA A 183 10.78 0.56 -2.06
N PHE A 184 11.48 1.44 -2.79
CA PHE A 184 12.55 2.22 -2.18
C PHE A 184 11.97 3.47 -1.53
N GLY A 185 12.27 3.67 -0.26
CA GLY A 185 11.91 4.89 0.45
C GLY A 185 12.74 6.11 0.04
N PRO A 186 12.39 7.31 0.52
CA PRO A 186 13.14 8.55 0.26
C PRO A 186 14.59 8.47 0.78
N ASP A 187 14.85 7.61 1.76
CA ASP A 187 16.18 7.29 2.31
C ASP A 187 17.00 6.31 1.44
N ARG A 188 16.46 5.91 0.27
CA ARG A 188 17.09 5.02 -0.72
C ARG A 188 17.32 3.59 -0.21
N LEU A 189 16.61 3.17 0.84
CA LEU A 189 16.59 1.81 1.37
C LEU A 189 15.39 1.05 0.83
N LEU A 190 15.52 -0.29 0.76
CA LEU A 190 14.44 -1.15 0.29
C LEU A 190 13.50 -1.48 1.45
N TYR A 191 12.23 -1.19 1.27
CA TYR A 191 11.14 -1.60 2.14
C TYR A 191 10.41 -2.79 1.53
N ILE A 192 10.01 -3.72 2.39
CA ILE A 192 9.38 -4.99 2.01
C ILE A 192 8.18 -5.19 2.94
N GLY A 193 6.98 -5.23 2.38
CA GLY A 193 5.76 -5.61 3.12
C GLY A 193 5.62 -7.13 3.11
N LEU A 194 5.49 -7.74 4.29
CA LEU A 194 5.19 -9.16 4.45
C LEU A 194 3.97 -9.33 5.34
N GLY A 195 3.02 -10.16 4.90
CA GLY A 195 1.88 -10.53 5.71
C GLY A 195 2.26 -11.43 6.88
N ASP A 196 1.29 -11.72 7.74
CA ASP A 196 1.46 -12.53 8.95
C ASP A 196 1.72 -14.03 8.69
N GLY A 197 1.66 -14.44 7.42
CA GLY A 197 1.89 -15.83 6.98
C GLY A 197 0.63 -16.64 6.84
N GLY A 198 -0.54 -16.01 6.95
CA GLY A 198 -1.82 -16.59 6.57
C GLY A 198 -2.59 -17.31 7.67
N GLY A 199 -3.70 -17.83 7.23
CA GLY A 199 -4.71 -18.40 8.13
C GLY A 199 -5.53 -17.33 8.85
N GLY A 200 -6.60 -17.75 9.55
CA GLY A 200 -7.41 -16.84 10.36
C GLY A 200 -6.75 -16.53 11.70
N ASN A 201 -6.96 -15.31 12.21
CA ASN A 201 -6.61 -14.90 13.56
C ASN A 201 -5.10 -14.92 13.89
N ASP A 202 -4.24 -14.74 12.87
CA ASP A 202 -2.77 -14.78 13.04
C ASP A 202 -2.33 -15.96 13.93
N ARG A 203 -2.76 -17.15 13.53
CA ARG A 203 -2.68 -18.37 14.37
C ARG A 203 -1.28 -18.94 14.51
N HIS A 204 -0.31 -18.41 13.76
CA HIS A 204 1.07 -18.87 13.77
C HIS A 204 1.86 -18.14 14.86
N GLY A 205 2.50 -18.92 15.76
CA GLY A 205 3.18 -18.40 16.95
C GLY A 205 2.24 -18.15 18.13
N GLU A 206 2.81 -18.02 19.32
CA GLU A 206 2.06 -17.89 20.58
C GLU A 206 1.16 -16.65 20.64
N ARG A 207 1.67 -15.52 20.14
CA ARG A 207 0.98 -14.21 20.13
C ARG A 207 0.68 -13.70 18.72
N GLY A 208 0.74 -14.60 17.72
CA GLY A 208 0.68 -14.25 16.31
C GLY A 208 1.97 -13.62 15.78
N ASN A 209 2.20 -13.80 14.49
CA ASN A 209 3.37 -13.26 13.82
C ASN A 209 3.36 -11.71 13.76
N GLY A 210 2.18 -11.09 13.69
CA GLY A 210 2.03 -9.64 13.61
C GLY A 210 2.73 -8.92 14.76
N GLN A 211 2.54 -9.40 16.01
CA GLN A 211 3.13 -8.81 17.22
C GLN A 211 4.50 -9.38 17.59
N ASP A 212 4.92 -10.51 17.04
CA ASP A 212 6.23 -11.11 17.35
C ASP A 212 7.37 -10.39 16.59
N LEU A 213 8.15 -9.60 17.30
CA LEU A 213 9.33 -8.92 16.73
C LEU A 213 10.47 -9.87 16.34
N GLY A 214 10.46 -11.10 16.81
CA GLY A 214 11.40 -12.17 16.42
C GLY A 214 11.16 -12.72 15.02
N MET A 215 10.01 -12.40 14.41
CA MET A 215 9.59 -12.86 13.09
C MET A 215 9.64 -11.73 12.06
N LEU A 216 9.82 -12.12 10.77
CA LEU A 216 9.74 -11.15 9.65
C LEU A 216 8.31 -11.03 9.09
N LEU A 217 7.43 -11.96 9.42
CA LEU A 217 6.03 -11.99 9.00
C LEU A 217 5.19 -10.96 9.76
N GLY A 218 4.18 -10.37 9.11
CA GLY A 218 3.34 -9.32 9.67
C GLY A 218 4.07 -7.98 9.87
N LYS A 219 4.97 -7.64 8.94
CA LYS A 219 5.91 -6.51 9.09
C LYS A 219 6.09 -5.67 7.83
N LEU A 220 6.43 -4.42 8.06
CA LEU A 220 7.19 -3.63 7.10
C LEU A 220 8.67 -3.73 7.46
N LEU A 221 9.46 -4.35 6.59
CA LEU A 221 10.91 -4.50 6.75
C LEU A 221 11.65 -3.36 6.04
N ARG A 222 12.87 -3.03 6.50
CA ARG A 222 13.73 -2.03 5.87
C ARG A 222 15.17 -2.49 5.87
N ILE A 223 15.77 -2.62 4.68
CA ILE A 223 17.14 -3.10 4.48
C ILE A 223 17.91 -2.27 3.44
N ASP A 224 19.21 -2.29 3.50
CA ASP A 224 20.05 -1.95 2.35
C ASP A 224 20.29 -3.24 1.56
N PRO A 225 19.69 -3.40 0.38
CA PRO A 225 19.72 -4.67 -0.35
C PRO A 225 21.06 -4.94 -1.04
N ARG A 226 22.02 -4.02 -0.94
CA ARG A 226 23.36 -4.21 -1.49
C ARG A 226 24.14 -5.25 -0.68
N ARG A 227 24.93 -6.07 -1.37
CA ARG A 227 25.80 -7.03 -0.70
C ARG A 227 26.77 -6.30 0.26
N ALA A 228 26.92 -6.82 1.47
CA ALA A 228 27.81 -6.32 2.51
C ALA A 228 28.80 -7.44 2.93
N GLY A 229 29.94 -7.50 2.26
CA GLY A 229 30.87 -8.64 2.41
C GLY A 229 30.22 -9.95 1.95
N SER A 230 30.20 -10.96 2.82
CA SER A 230 29.52 -12.24 2.57
C SER A 230 28.00 -12.19 2.76
N ARG A 231 27.46 -11.13 3.39
CA ARG A 231 26.03 -11.00 3.66
C ARG A 231 25.26 -10.56 2.42
N PRO A 232 24.04 -11.09 2.17
CA PRO A 232 23.25 -10.71 1.00
C PRO A 232 22.71 -9.28 1.06
N TYR A 233 22.58 -8.69 2.26
CA TYR A 233 22.16 -7.30 2.52
C TYR A 233 22.77 -6.81 3.83
N SER A 234 22.52 -5.55 4.17
CA SER A 234 22.80 -5.02 5.50
C SER A 234 21.57 -4.35 6.10
N VAL A 235 21.55 -4.29 7.44
CA VAL A 235 20.50 -3.61 8.18
C VAL A 235 20.96 -2.23 8.59
N PRO A 236 20.24 -1.16 8.25
CA PRO A 236 20.59 0.21 8.60
C PRO A 236 20.72 0.40 10.11
N ARG A 237 21.68 1.22 10.55
CA ARG A 237 21.84 1.53 11.97
C ARG A 237 20.62 2.25 12.56
N SER A 238 19.87 2.94 11.72
CA SER A 238 18.66 3.67 12.10
C SER A 238 17.39 2.81 12.18
N ASN A 239 17.46 1.47 11.97
CA ASN A 239 16.31 0.61 12.20
C ASN A 239 15.96 0.57 13.70
N PRO A 240 14.66 0.64 14.05
CA PRO A 240 14.21 0.87 15.42
C PRO A 240 14.53 -0.27 16.38
N PHE A 241 14.55 -1.51 15.88
CA PHE A 241 14.72 -2.71 16.71
C PHE A 241 16.14 -3.30 16.64
N ARG A 242 17.05 -2.60 15.97
CA ARG A 242 18.45 -3.04 15.90
C ARG A 242 19.09 -3.00 17.29
N GLY A 243 19.60 -4.13 17.74
CA GLY A 243 20.20 -4.30 19.07
C GLY A 243 19.20 -4.65 20.18
N ARG A 244 17.90 -4.72 19.89
CA ARG A 244 16.90 -5.22 20.82
C ARG A 244 16.98 -6.76 20.86
N ALA A 245 17.19 -7.33 22.04
CA ALA A 245 17.20 -8.78 22.23
C ALA A 245 15.86 -9.39 21.81
N GLY A 246 15.90 -10.52 21.10
CA GLY A 246 14.72 -11.23 20.61
C GLY A 246 14.04 -10.58 19.39
N ALA A 247 14.50 -9.41 18.91
CA ALA A 247 13.90 -8.77 17.75
C ALA A 247 14.75 -8.93 16.49
N ARG A 248 14.08 -9.10 15.36
CA ARG A 248 14.69 -9.06 14.03
C ARG A 248 15.08 -7.62 13.68
N PRO A 249 16.34 -7.35 13.41
CA PRO A 249 16.81 -5.99 13.17
C PRO A 249 16.30 -5.39 11.84
N GLU A 250 15.78 -6.21 10.94
CA GLU A 250 15.18 -5.79 9.66
C GLU A 250 13.82 -5.09 9.86
N VAL A 251 13.13 -5.36 10.97
CA VAL A 251 11.79 -4.81 11.25
C VAL A 251 11.84 -3.29 11.35
N PHE A 252 10.95 -2.63 10.60
CA PHE A 252 10.79 -1.18 10.60
C PHE A 252 9.46 -0.74 11.25
N ALA A 253 8.36 -1.45 10.93
CA ALA A 253 7.07 -1.37 11.59
C ALA A 253 6.48 -2.78 11.67
N TYR A 254 5.52 -3.00 12.57
CA TYR A 254 4.97 -4.31 12.86
C TYR A 254 3.47 -4.27 13.17
N GLY A 255 2.84 -5.41 13.38
CA GLY A 255 1.41 -5.47 13.65
C GLY A 255 0.59 -5.29 12.37
N LEU A 256 1.02 -5.90 11.28
CA LEU A 256 0.35 -5.92 9.98
C LEU A 256 -0.19 -7.33 9.72
N ARG A 257 -1.36 -7.41 9.07
CA ARG A 257 -1.98 -8.68 8.69
C ARG A 257 -1.54 -9.11 7.29
N ASN A 258 -1.87 -8.33 6.28
CA ASN A 258 -1.52 -8.58 4.88
C ASN A 258 -1.33 -7.24 4.15
N PRO A 259 -0.22 -6.54 4.39
CA PRO A 259 0.06 -5.23 3.77
C PRO A 259 0.24 -5.42 2.26
N TRP A 260 -0.90 -5.40 1.55
CA TRP A 260 -0.94 -5.71 0.12
C TRP A 260 -0.15 -4.71 -0.69
N ARG A 261 -0.41 -3.40 -0.47
CA ARG A 261 0.39 -2.33 -1.07
C ARG A 261 0.67 -1.24 -0.04
N PHE A 262 1.85 -0.69 -0.14
CA PHE A 262 2.21 0.56 0.54
C PHE A 262 2.88 1.50 -0.46
N SER A 263 2.83 2.79 -0.19
CA SER A 263 3.48 3.81 -1.01
C SER A 263 4.14 4.87 -0.15
N PHE A 264 5.11 5.54 -0.75
CA PHE A 264 5.68 6.77 -0.21
C PHE A 264 5.15 7.94 -1.02
N ASP A 265 4.62 8.95 -0.34
CA ASP A 265 4.39 10.22 -1.00
C ASP A 265 5.73 10.79 -1.49
N ARG A 266 5.85 11.00 -2.78
CA ARG A 266 7.11 11.41 -3.42
C ARG A 266 7.60 12.81 -3.04
N GLU A 267 6.72 13.67 -2.48
CA GLU A 267 7.04 15.02 -2.03
C GLU A 267 7.39 15.07 -0.55
N THR A 268 6.60 14.43 0.30
CA THR A 268 6.77 14.49 1.76
C THR A 268 7.55 13.31 2.33
N GLY A 269 7.53 12.17 1.64
CA GLY A 269 8.08 10.90 2.11
C GLY A 269 7.18 10.17 3.10
N ASP A 270 5.95 10.64 3.31
CA ASP A 270 4.97 9.97 4.18
C ASP A 270 4.62 8.58 3.64
N VAL A 271 4.32 7.67 4.55
CA VAL A 271 4.01 6.28 4.23
C VAL A 271 2.51 6.06 4.32
N VAL A 272 1.94 5.45 3.29
CA VAL A 272 0.55 4.98 3.31
C VAL A 272 0.57 3.47 3.07
N ILE A 273 -0.14 2.72 3.93
CA ILE A 273 -0.19 1.26 3.88
C ILE A 273 -1.65 0.84 3.79
N GLY A 274 -2.00 0.06 2.76
CA GLY A 274 -3.26 -0.69 2.69
C GLY A 274 -3.02 -2.08 3.26
N ASP A 275 -3.69 -2.38 4.37
CA ASP A 275 -3.58 -3.66 5.07
C ASP A 275 -4.93 -4.39 5.01
N VAL A 276 -4.94 -5.56 4.42
CA VAL A 276 -6.17 -6.35 4.22
C VAL A 276 -6.64 -6.92 5.54
N GLY A 277 -7.86 -6.58 5.92
CA GLY A 277 -8.51 -7.03 7.12
C GLY A 277 -8.94 -8.49 7.10
N GLN A 278 -9.52 -8.97 8.20
CA GLN A 278 -9.86 -10.40 8.32
C GLN A 278 -11.31 -10.70 7.90
N ASN A 279 -12.25 -10.16 8.63
CA ASN A 279 -13.67 -10.51 8.47
C ASN A 279 -14.61 -9.31 8.46
N ALA A 280 -14.14 -8.14 8.91
CA ALA A 280 -15.01 -7.01 9.16
C ALA A 280 -14.51 -5.69 8.57
N ILE A 281 -13.20 -5.40 8.68
CA ILE A 281 -12.68 -4.06 8.45
C ILE A 281 -11.40 -4.10 7.61
N GLU A 282 -11.40 -3.38 6.50
CA GLU A 282 -10.22 -3.05 5.68
C GLU A 282 -9.56 -1.77 6.18
N GLU A 283 -8.22 -1.67 6.10
CA GLU A 283 -7.46 -0.62 6.77
C GLU A 283 -6.54 0.15 5.82
N ILE A 284 -6.50 1.49 6.00
CA ILE A 284 -5.43 2.33 5.45
C ILE A 284 -4.78 3.07 6.61
N SER A 285 -3.50 2.80 6.81
CA SER A 285 -2.65 3.50 7.77
C SER A 285 -1.84 4.57 7.07
N PHE A 286 -1.68 5.73 7.73
CA PHE A 286 -0.84 6.84 7.28
C PHE A 286 0.10 7.28 8.39
N ALA A 287 1.36 7.50 8.06
CA ALA A 287 2.33 8.02 9.01
C ALA A 287 3.45 8.80 8.33
N THR A 288 3.92 9.85 9.00
CA THR A 288 5.17 10.51 8.62
C THR A 288 6.36 9.55 8.79
N PRO A 289 7.50 9.79 8.11
CA PRO A 289 8.70 8.94 8.21
C PRO A 289 9.21 8.74 9.63
N ARG A 290 8.97 9.73 10.50
CA ARG A 290 9.33 9.67 11.92
C ARG A 290 8.40 8.75 12.70
N ARG A 291 7.10 8.84 12.45
CA ARG A 291 6.07 8.14 13.22
C ARG A 291 5.95 6.66 12.84
N VAL A 292 6.14 6.32 11.56
CA VAL A 292 6.10 4.90 11.12
C VAL A 292 7.28 4.09 11.65
N ARG A 293 8.39 4.74 12.03
CA ARG A 293 9.59 4.08 12.54
C ARG A 293 9.34 3.46 13.92
N GLY A 294 9.19 2.14 13.96
CA GLY A 294 8.89 1.37 15.18
C GLY A 294 7.40 1.32 15.52
N ALA A 295 6.54 1.81 14.63
CA ALA A 295 5.09 1.78 14.83
C ALA A 295 4.57 0.34 14.93
N ASN A 296 3.58 0.17 15.83
CA ASN A 296 2.71 -0.99 15.92
C ASN A 296 1.39 -0.66 15.22
N LEU A 297 1.04 -1.37 14.14
CA LEU A 297 -0.18 -1.12 13.36
C LEU A 297 -1.41 -1.87 13.89
N GLY A 298 -1.26 -2.64 15.00
CA GLY A 298 -2.36 -3.16 15.78
C GLY A 298 -2.70 -4.63 15.57
N TRP A 299 -2.44 -5.24 14.43
CA TRP A 299 -2.75 -6.63 14.18
C TRP A 299 -1.93 -7.57 15.07
N ARG A 300 -2.51 -8.58 15.74
CA ARG A 300 -3.91 -9.07 15.73
C ARG A 300 -4.77 -8.54 16.89
N PRO A 301 -4.25 -7.81 17.93
CA PRO A 301 -5.11 -7.26 18.97
C PRO A 301 -6.25 -6.39 18.47
N PHE A 302 -6.08 -5.76 17.29
CA PHE A 302 -7.07 -4.93 16.64
C PHE A 302 -7.30 -5.36 15.19
N GLU A 303 -8.55 -5.19 14.72
CA GLU A 303 -8.94 -5.12 13.31
C GLU A 303 -9.62 -3.76 13.09
N GLY A 304 -8.99 -2.90 12.31
CA GLY A 304 -9.39 -1.48 12.26
C GLY A 304 -9.15 -0.77 13.59
N ASN A 305 -10.21 -0.15 14.08
CA ASN A 305 -10.24 0.47 15.40
C ASN A 305 -10.86 -0.44 16.47
N ASP A 306 -11.38 -1.59 16.07
CA ASP A 306 -12.08 -2.50 16.94
C ASP A 306 -11.11 -3.51 17.57
N ARG A 307 -11.29 -3.74 18.88
CA ARG A 307 -10.49 -4.70 19.59
C ARG A 307 -10.96 -6.12 19.27
N LEU A 308 -10.07 -6.92 18.67
CA LEU A 308 -10.34 -8.32 18.31
C LEU A 308 -9.97 -9.28 19.45
N TYR A 309 -8.90 -8.99 20.20
CA TYR A 309 -8.43 -9.79 21.33
C TYR A 309 -8.30 -8.96 22.60
N GLU A 310 -9.27 -9.13 23.52
CA GLU A 310 -9.38 -8.34 24.77
C GLU A 310 -8.15 -8.47 25.69
N ARG A 311 -7.47 -9.62 25.66
CA ARG A 311 -6.37 -9.95 26.57
C ARG A 311 -4.99 -9.72 25.96
N GLU A 312 -4.91 -9.26 24.73
CA GLU A 312 -3.65 -9.00 24.05
C GLU A 312 -3.36 -7.52 23.96
N ASP A 313 -2.15 -7.12 24.30
CA ASP A 313 -1.71 -5.73 24.23
C ASP A 313 -1.09 -5.40 22.87
N ALA A 314 -1.37 -4.20 22.36
CA ALA A 314 -0.70 -3.57 21.25
C ALA A 314 -0.05 -2.26 21.69
N PRO A 315 1.09 -2.29 22.40
CA PRO A 315 1.69 -1.09 22.94
C PRO A 315 2.07 -0.11 21.83
N GLY A 316 1.66 1.14 22.02
CA GLY A 316 1.93 2.19 21.02
C GLY A 316 1.17 2.01 19.70
N HIS A 317 0.02 1.33 19.72
CA HIS A 317 -0.83 1.14 18.55
C HIS A 317 -1.07 2.45 17.80
N LEU A 318 -0.76 2.43 16.53
CA LEU A 318 -1.05 3.48 15.57
C LEU A 318 -2.30 3.07 14.78
N PRO A 319 -3.47 3.62 15.10
CA PRO A 319 -4.71 3.23 14.43
C PRO A 319 -4.71 3.65 12.95
N PRO A 320 -5.48 2.96 12.10
CA PRO A 320 -5.66 3.35 10.71
C PRO A 320 -6.37 4.70 10.60
N VAL A 321 -6.10 5.42 9.52
CA VAL A 321 -6.74 6.72 9.23
C VAL A 321 -8.00 6.58 8.37
N ILE A 322 -8.16 5.44 7.68
CA ILE A 322 -9.37 5.05 6.98
C ILE A 322 -9.68 3.59 7.33
N THR A 323 -10.92 3.32 7.68
CA THR A 323 -11.48 1.98 7.79
C THR A 323 -12.63 1.80 6.82
N LYS A 324 -12.81 0.59 6.28
CA LYS A 324 -13.90 0.22 5.38
C LYS A 324 -14.52 -1.09 5.83
N SER A 325 -15.83 -1.07 6.04
CA SER A 325 -16.55 -2.27 6.47
C SER A 325 -16.82 -3.24 5.32
N HIS A 326 -16.71 -4.53 5.61
CA HIS A 326 -17.16 -5.57 4.68
C HIS A 326 -18.69 -5.48 4.43
N ASP A 327 -19.47 -5.00 5.40
CA ASP A 327 -20.91 -4.76 5.24
C ASP A 327 -21.24 -3.71 4.17
N ASP A 328 -20.28 -2.82 3.88
CA ASP A 328 -20.37 -1.80 2.82
C ASP A 328 -19.90 -2.31 1.44
N GLY A 329 -19.55 -3.61 1.34
CA GLY A 329 -19.12 -4.27 0.11
C GLY A 329 -17.63 -4.19 -0.17
N PHE A 330 -16.82 -3.82 0.82
CA PHE A 330 -15.35 -3.97 0.77
C PHE A 330 -14.96 -5.39 1.16
N CYS A 331 -13.77 -5.86 0.73
CA CYS A 331 -13.30 -7.19 1.08
C CYS A 331 -11.78 -7.36 1.03
N SER A 332 -11.06 -6.47 0.37
CA SER A 332 -9.61 -6.52 0.24
C SER A 332 -9.09 -5.19 -0.28
N ILE A 333 -8.68 -4.34 0.64
CA ILE A 333 -8.12 -3.03 0.32
C ILE A 333 -6.82 -3.19 -0.48
N THR A 334 -6.72 -2.53 -1.62
CA THR A 334 -5.53 -2.65 -2.47
C THR A 334 -4.50 -1.55 -2.26
N GLY A 335 -4.78 -0.58 -1.38
CA GLY A 335 -3.92 0.57 -1.20
C GLY A 335 -3.97 1.54 -2.38
N GLY A 336 -2.95 2.40 -2.53
CA GLY A 336 -2.95 3.44 -3.54
C GLY A 336 -1.76 4.40 -3.46
N TYR A 337 -1.94 5.62 -4.01
CA TYR A 337 -0.90 6.66 -4.08
C TYR A 337 -1.44 8.05 -3.79
N VAL A 338 -0.65 8.89 -3.14
CA VAL A 338 -0.90 10.35 -3.09
C VAL A 338 -0.58 10.93 -4.46
N VAL A 339 -1.56 11.61 -5.07
CA VAL A 339 -1.43 12.14 -6.43
C VAL A 339 -0.54 13.38 -6.42
N ARG A 340 0.56 13.30 -7.19
CA ARG A 340 1.53 14.39 -7.40
C ARG A 340 1.75 14.67 -8.89
N ASP A 341 0.89 14.14 -9.78
CA ASP A 341 0.87 14.49 -11.20
C ASP A 341 0.21 15.87 -11.39
N PRO A 342 0.94 16.90 -11.85
CA PRO A 342 0.37 18.24 -12.04
C PRO A 342 -0.74 18.28 -13.10
N ARG A 343 -0.91 17.22 -13.88
CA ARG A 343 -1.99 17.09 -14.87
C ARG A 343 -3.27 16.47 -14.29
N LEU A 344 -3.31 16.25 -12.98
CA LEU A 344 -4.47 15.78 -12.24
C LEU A 344 -4.82 16.77 -11.11
N PRO A 345 -5.06 18.07 -11.41
CA PRO A 345 -5.27 19.08 -10.37
C PRO A 345 -6.47 18.78 -9.48
N ALA A 346 -7.52 18.13 -10.00
CA ALA A 346 -8.69 17.71 -9.21
C ALA A 346 -8.37 16.70 -8.10
N LEU A 347 -7.24 16.00 -8.21
CA LEU A 347 -6.77 15.01 -7.24
C LEU A 347 -5.45 15.40 -6.57
N ALA A 348 -4.91 16.59 -6.83
CA ALA A 348 -3.63 17.04 -6.30
C ALA A 348 -3.57 16.90 -4.76
N GLY A 349 -2.55 16.21 -4.24
CA GLY A 349 -2.36 15.96 -2.81
C GLY A 349 -3.33 14.97 -2.19
N ARG A 350 -4.29 14.43 -2.93
CA ARG A 350 -5.23 13.42 -2.43
C ARG A 350 -4.64 12.02 -2.62
N TYR A 351 -4.89 11.17 -1.66
CA TYR A 351 -4.61 9.75 -1.78
C TYR A 351 -5.72 9.09 -2.60
N VAL A 352 -5.38 8.49 -3.73
CA VAL A 352 -6.30 7.65 -4.51
C VAL A 352 -6.06 6.20 -4.17
N TYR A 353 -7.15 5.45 -3.96
CA TYR A 353 -7.11 4.07 -3.52
C TYR A 353 -8.33 3.28 -4.04
N GLY A 354 -8.31 1.99 -3.85
CA GLY A 354 -9.40 1.10 -4.23
C GLY A 354 -9.42 -0.17 -3.39
N ASP A 355 -10.46 -0.96 -3.64
CA ASP A 355 -10.67 -2.26 -3.05
C ASP A 355 -11.00 -3.26 -4.17
N TYR A 356 -10.63 -4.52 -3.95
CA TYR A 356 -10.80 -5.59 -4.92
C TYR A 356 -12.28 -5.86 -5.24
N CYS A 357 -13.15 -5.87 -4.22
CA CYS A 357 -14.58 -6.15 -4.38
C CYS A 357 -15.37 -4.92 -4.84
N ASP A 358 -15.07 -3.76 -4.26
CA ASP A 358 -15.77 -2.51 -4.61
C ASP A 358 -15.49 -2.09 -6.06
N GLY A 359 -14.25 -2.25 -6.54
CA GLY A 359 -13.86 -1.96 -7.92
C GLY A 359 -13.98 -0.49 -8.34
N ARG A 360 -14.27 0.43 -7.40
CA ARG A 360 -14.32 1.88 -7.62
C ARG A 360 -13.04 2.54 -7.12
N ILE A 361 -12.62 3.59 -7.82
CA ILE A 361 -11.53 4.43 -7.34
C ILE A 361 -12.11 5.43 -6.34
N ARG A 362 -11.46 5.56 -5.19
CA ARG A 362 -11.79 6.52 -4.13
C ARG A 362 -10.64 7.50 -3.93
N SER A 363 -10.93 8.61 -3.28
CA SER A 363 -9.87 9.56 -2.89
C SER A 363 -10.19 10.21 -1.54
N ALA A 364 -9.13 10.46 -0.75
CA ALA A 364 -9.19 11.14 0.53
C ALA A 364 -7.97 12.05 0.74
N SER A 365 -8.09 13.08 1.56
CA SER A 365 -6.94 13.80 2.09
C SER A 365 -6.52 13.15 3.40
N LEU A 366 -5.22 12.82 3.54
CA LEU A 366 -4.68 12.11 4.69
C LEU A 366 -3.88 13.02 5.59
N SER A 367 -3.96 12.77 6.89
CA SER A 367 -3.14 13.39 7.93
C SER A 367 -2.91 12.42 9.09
N GLU A 368 -1.98 12.73 10.00
CA GLU A 368 -1.77 11.91 11.22
C GLU A 368 -2.99 11.92 12.17
N GLY A 369 -3.90 12.86 11.99
CA GLY A 369 -5.14 12.97 12.76
C GLY A 369 -6.34 12.26 12.12
N GLY A 370 -6.17 11.63 10.95
CA GLY A 370 -7.23 10.94 10.24
C GLY A 370 -7.34 11.33 8.76
N ALA A 371 -8.41 10.92 8.12
CA ALA A 371 -8.72 11.23 6.73
C ALA A 371 -9.93 12.15 6.63
N SER A 372 -9.96 12.99 5.59
CA SER A 372 -11.09 13.87 5.29
C SER A 372 -11.48 13.82 3.82
N GLY A 373 -12.76 14.11 3.55
CA GLY A 373 -13.30 14.16 2.19
C GLY A 373 -13.14 12.85 1.42
N ASP A 374 -13.24 11.71 2.11
CA ASP A 374 -13.26 10.38 1.46
C ASP A 374 -14.49 10.25 0.59
N ARG A 375 -14.27 10.02 -0.70
CA ARG A 375 -15.34 9.92 -1.70
C ARG A 375 -14.96 9.01 -2.86
N VAL A 376 -15.96 8.46 -3.51
CA VAL A 376 -15.79 7.85 -4.84
C VAL A 376 -15.38 8.93 -5.83
N VAL A 377 -14.38 8.64 -6.64
CA VAL A 377 -13.99 9.48 -7.78
C VAL A 377 -14.95 9.19 -8.93
N ASP A 378 -15.39 10.24 -9.63
CA ASP A 378 -16.28 10.09 -10.79
C ASP A 378 -15.53 9.48 -11.98
N LEU A 379 -15.38 8.17 -11.93
CA LEU A 379 -14.72 7.32 -12.91
C LEU A 379 -15.49 6.00 -13.05
N PRO A 380 -15.46 5.36 -14.22
CA PRO A 380 -16.04 4.02 -14.38
C PRO A 380 -15.50 3.01 -13.39
N ARG A 381 -16.35 2.08 -12.98
CA ARG A 381 -15.93 0.89 -12.21
C ARG A 381 -14.99 0.04 -13.05
N ILE A 382 -13.91 -0.47 -12.45
CA ILE A 382 -12.83 -1.17 -13.18
C ILE A 382 -12.98 -2.69 -13.06
N GLY A 383 -13.80 -3.19 -12.13
CA GLY A 383 -13.82 -4.60 -11.74
C GLY A 383 -12.83 -4.85 -10.58
N PRO A 384 -12.32 -6.07 -10.39
CA PRO A 384 -11.45 -6.35 -9.25
C PRO A 384 -10.12 -5.58 -9.37
N ILE A 385 -10.02 -4.48 -8.61
CA ILE A 385 -8.80 -3.69 -8.56
C ILE A 385 -7.72 -4.52 -7.86
N SER A 386 -6.65 -4.85 -8.56
CA SER A 386 -5.55 -5.62 -8.00
C SER A 386 -4.44 -4.75 -7.41
N SER A 387 -4.27 -3.52 -7.91
CA SER A 387 -3.24 -2.60 -7.41
C SER A 387 -3.33 -1.22 -8.05
N PHE A 388 -2.55 -0.31 -7.48
CA PHE A 388 -2.15 0.96 -8.08
C PHE A 388 -0.65 0.96 -8.33
N GLY A 389 -0.18 1.93 -9.14
CA GLY A 389 1.23 2.15 -9.38
C GLY A 389 1.53 3.58 -9.80
N GLU A 390 2.79 3.94 -9.71
CA GLU A 390 3.25 5.27 -10.11
C GLU A 390 4.48 5.19 -11.01
N ASP A 391 4.56 6.05 -12.02
CA ASP A 391 5.74 6.13 -12.87
C ASP A 391 6.71 7.26 -12.44
N ALA A 392 7.84 7.38 -13.14
CA ALA A 392 8.86 8.39 -12.84
C ALA A 392 8.37 9.85 -12.96
N ARG A 393 7.23 10.08 -13.63
CA ARG A 393 6.59 11.40 -13.75
C ARG A 393 5.54 11.66 -12.66
N GLY A 394 5.26 10.69 -11.78
CA GLY A 394 4.17 10.79 -10.81
C GLY A 394 2.79 10.45 -11.38
N ARG A 395 2.72 9.91 -12.61
CA ARG A 395 1.46 9.49 -13.20
C ARG A 395 0.96 8.25 -12.50
N VAL A 396 -0.31 8.25 -12.10
CA VAL A 396 -0.95 7.15 -11.37
C VAL A 396 -1.62 6.19 -12.34
N TYR A 397 -1.42 4.92 -12.07
CA TYR A 397 -1.99 3.78 -12.79
C TYR A 397 -2.83 2.93 -11.86
N VAL A 398 -3.82 2.24 -12.42
CA VAL A 398 -4.63 1.24 -11.72
C VAL A 398 -4.68 -0.03 -12.56
N THR A 399 -4.61 -1.18 -11.90
CA THR A 399 -4.64 -2.51 -12.52
C THR A 399 -5.88 -3.27 -12.08
N SER A 400 -6.51 -3.98 -13.01
CA SER A 400 -7.53 -4.99 -12.71
C SER A 400 -6.95 -6.38 -12.89
N LEU A 401 -7.25 -7.29 -11.98
CA LEU A 401 -6.81 -8.69 -12.08
C LEU A 401 -7.32 -9.38 -13.35
N GLU A 402 -8.41 -8.90 -13.93
CA GLU A 402 -8.99 -9.39 -15.20
C GLU A 402 -8.18 -9.00 -16.44
N GLY A 403 -7.17 -8.16 -16.32
CA GLY A 403 -6.23 -7.86 -17.42
C GLY A 403 -5.98 -6.40 -17.73
N PRO A 404 -6.97 -5.51 -17.73
CA PRO A 404 -6.74 -4.14 -18.14
C PRO A 404 -5.89 -3.35 -17.12
N VAL A 405 -5.02 -2.51 -17.67
CA VAL A 405 -4.26 -1.49 -16.95
C VAL A 405 -4.67 -0.13 -17.49
N PHE A 406 -4.98 0.79 -16.59
CA PHE A 406 -5.36 2.15 -16.93
C PHE A 406 -4.41 3.17 -16.29
N ARG A 407 -4.32 4.34 -16.90
CA ARG A 407 -3.70 5.53 -16.35
C ARG A 407 -4.77 6.56 -16.05
N LEU A 408 -4.71 7.18 -14.87
CA LEU A 408 -5.54 8.34 -14.55
C LEU A 408 -5.12 9.52 -15.41
N THR A 409 -6.09 10.22 -15.98
CA THR A 409 -5.89 11.43 -16.79
C THR A 409 -6.99 12.44 -16.48
N GLN A 410 -6.72 13.70 -16.74
CA GLN A 410 -7.69 14.79 -16.73
C GLN A 410 -7.53 15.58 -18.03
N GLU A 411 -8.62 15.90 -18.71
CA GLU A 411 -8.62 16.66 -19.99
C GLU A 411 -8.79 18.15 -19.75
#